data_dbe9dc50430a693556e8d03003dcf595
#
_entry.id   dbe9dc50430a693556e8d03003dcf595
#
_cell.length_a   1.000
_cell.length_b   1.000
_cell.length_c   1.000
_cell.angle_alpha   90.00
_cell.angle_beta   90.00
_cell.angle_gamma   90.00
#
_symmetry.space_group_name_H-M   'P 1'
#
loop_
_entity.id
_entity.type
_entity.pdbx_description
1 polymer ?
#
loop_
_entity_poly.entity_id
_entity_poly.type
_entity_poly.pdbx_seq_one_letter_code
_entity_poly.pdbx_strand_id
1 'polypeptide(L)'
;MMKYLTFLLLKFLLLSNFVMAETITTKSKILKKSSDCLKDSQTQVCKELVSEIEKLQLVVFDQNRFKCQSSLLGMQSAIIEAYFLRNFSNERITFMIPYVIKNC
;
A
#
# COMPACT_ATOMS: atom_id res chain seq x y z
N MET A 1 38.50 15.86 -4.47
CA MET A 1 37.86 14.57 -4.25
C MET A 1 36.84 14.56 -3.11
N MET A 2 37.03 15.29 -2.03
CA MET A 2 36.06 15.38 -0.93
C MET A 2 34.71 16.00 -1.30
N LYS A 3 34.66 16.90 -2.28
CA LYS A 3 33.41 17.55 -2.74
C LYS A 3 32.43 16.59 -3.42
N TYR A 4 32.91 15.55 -4.07
CA TYR A 4 32.05 14.56 -4.75
C TYR A 4 31.43 13.56 -3.79
N LEU A 5 32.14 13.20 -2.72
CA LEU A 5 31.62 12.25 -1.72
C LEU A 5 30.47 12.85 -0.92
N THR A 6 30.57 14.14 -0.54
CA THR A 6 29.50 14.85 0.17
C THR A 6 28.26 15.04 -0.70
N PHE A 7 28.43 15.24 -2.00
CA PHE A 7 27.35 15.39 -2.95
C PHE A 7 26.58 14.06 -3.18
N LEU A 8 27.32 12.94 -3.24
CA LEU A 8 26.75 11.60 -3.36
C LEU A 8 25.97 11.20 -2.10
N LEU A 9 26.48 11.51 -0.92
CA LEU A 9 25.80 11.26 0.35
C LEU A 9 24.52 12.10 0.49
N LEU A 10 24.54 13.35 0.03
CA LEU A 10 23.35 14.21 0.03
C LEU A 10 22.27 13.69 -0.91
N LYS A 11 22.62 13.21 -2.09
CA LYS A 11 21.70 12.57 -3.04
C LYS A 11 21.08 11.30 -2.46
N PHE A 12 21.84 10.51 -1.75
CA PHE A 12 21.38 9.27 -1.14
C PHE A 12 20.37 9.55 -0.03
N LEU A 13 20.62 10.55 0.81
CA LEU A 13 19.71 11.00 1.87
C LEU A 13 18.40 11.58 1.31
N LEU A 14 18.47 12.34 0.23
CA LEU A 14 17.28 12.89 -0.45
C LEU A 14 16.42 11.80 -1.07
N LEU A 15 17.02 10.76 -1.65
CA LEU A 15 16.31 9.61 -2.20
C LEU A 15 15.60 8.80 -1.12
N SER A 16 16.23 8.60 0.05
CA SER A 16 15.61 7.91 1.18
C SER A 16 14.38 8.64 1.69
N ASN A 17 14.44 9.97 1.84
CA ASN A 17 13.32 10.79 2.27
C ASN A 17 12.18 10.80 1.25
N PHE A 18 12.50 10.80 -0.03
CA PHE A 18 11.51 10.73 -1.12
C PHE A 18 10.74 9.42 -1.10
N VAL A 19 11.41 8.28 -0.91
CA VAL A 19 10.78 6.95 -0.86
C VAL A 19 9.83 6.84 0.34
N MET A 20 10.19 7.35 1.50
CA MET A 20 9.32 7.36 2.68
C MET A 20 8.09 8.23 2.49
N ALA A 21 8.24 9.41 1.89
CA ALA A 21 7.13 10.31 1.58
C ALA A 21 6.16 9.67 0.59
N GLU A 22 6.67 8.99 -0.44
CA GLU A 22 5.88 8.25 -1.43
C GLU A 22 5.09 7.11 -0.77
N THR A 23 5.70 6.36 0.14
CA THR A 23 5.04 5.27 0.87
C THR A 23 3.87 5.80 1.71
N ILE A 24 4.05 6.90 2.43
CA ILE A 24 3.01 7.53 3.24
C ILE A 24 1.85 8.01 2.36
N THR A 25 2.13 8.67 1.25
CA THR A 25 1.12 9.15 0.30
C THR A 25 0.34 7.98 -0.30
N THR A 26 1.04 6.92 -0.69
CA THR A 26 0.42 5.72 -1.26
C THR A 26 -0.46 5.01 -0.24
N LYS A 27 -0.03 4.92 1.02
CA LYS A 27 -0.83 4.36 2.11
C LYS A 27 -2.15 5.11 2.29
N SER A 28 -2.11 6.43 2.36
CA SER A 28 -3.31 7.28 2.48
C SER A 28 -4.27 7.07 1.31
N LYS A 29 -3.74 6.99 0.11
CA LYS A 29 -4.50 6.73 -1.12
C LYS A 29 -5.18 5.35 -1.08
N ILE A 30 -4.46 4.33 -0.62
CA ILE A 30 -5.01 2.97 -0.46
C ILE A 30 -6.13 2.96 0.56
N LEU A 31 -5.97 3.61 1.70
CA LEU A 31 -7.00 3.66 2.74
C LEU A 31 -8.26 4.38 2.25
N LYS A 32 -8.12 5.48 1.53
CA LYS A 32 -9.25 6.19 0.93
C LYS A 32 -9.98 5.34 -0.11
N LYS A 33 -9.25 4.70 -1.00
CA LYS A 33 -9.83 3.82 -2.02
C LYS A 33 -10.47 2.57 -1.39
N SER A 34 -9.92 2.07 -0.29
CA SER A 34 -10.52 0.96 0.47
C SER A 34 -11.88 1.36 1.02
N SER A 35 -12.01 2.56 1.57
CA SER A 35 -13.28 3.10 2.03
C SER A 35 -14.30 3.23 0.89
N ASP A 36 -13.87 3.72 -0.27
CA ASP A 36 -14.74 3.84 -1.45
C ASP A 36 -15.14 2.46 -2.00
N CYS A 37 -14.23 1.51 -2.00
CA CYS A 37 -14.50 0.12 -2.40
C CYS A 37 -15.53 -0.55 -1.48
N LEU A 38 -15.49 -0.25 -0.17
CA LEU A 38 -16.46 -0.78 0.81
C LEU A 38 -17.89 -0.37 0.51
N LYS A 39 -18.09 0.81 -0.09
CA LYS A 39 -19.43 1.30 -0.43
C LYS A 39 -20.06 0.47 -1.55
N ASP A 40 -19.25 0.04 -2.52
CA ASP A 40 -19.67 -0.82 -3.61
C ASP A 40 -18.48 -1.64 -4.14
N SER A 41 -18.45 -2.93 -3.83
CA SER A 41 -17.37 -3.84 -4.18
C SER A 41 -17.27 -4.12 -5.70
N GLN A 42 -18.24 -3.67 -6.48
CA GLN A 42 -18.26 -3.87 -7.94
C GLN A 42 -17.73 -2.68 -8.73
N THR A 43 -17.22 -1.66 -8.05
CA THR A 43 -16.72 -0.44 -8.70
C THR A 43 -15.32 -0.61 -9.28
N GLN A 44 -15.00 0.22 -10.26
CA GLN A 44 -13.65 0.33 -10.83
C GLN A 44 -12.61 0.70 -9.76
N VAL A 45 -13.01 1.39 -8.70
CA VAL A 45 -12.13 1.74 -7.57
C VAL A 45 -11.54 0.49 -6.92
N CYS A 46 -12.33 -0.56 -6.73
CA CYS A 46 -11.84 -1.83 -6.17
C CYS A 46 -10.77 -2.47 -7.05
N LYS A 47 -10.95 -2.44 -8.36
CA LYS A 47 -9.99 -2.96 -9.32
C LYS A 47 -8.68 -2.16 -9.31
N GLU A 48 -8.77 -0.85 -9.29
CA GLU A 48 -7.61 0.04 -9.20
C GLU A 48 -6.86 -0.16 -7.89
N LEU A 49 -7.60 -0.38 -6.80
CA LEU A 49 -7.05 -0.60 -5.48
C LEU A 49 -6.15 -1.83 -5.43
N VAL A 50 -6.51 -2.93 -6.09
CA VAL A 50 -5.68 -4.14 -6.18
C VAL A 50 -4.31 -3.80 -6.78
N SER A 51 -4.28 -3.02 -7.86
CA SER A 51 -3.04 -2.58 -8.51
C SER A 51 -2.20 -1.67 -7.61
N GLU A 52 -2.83 -0.74 -6.91
CA GLU A 52 -2.13 0.17 -5.98
C GLU A 52 -1.51 -0.58 -4.79
N ILE A 53 -2.24 -1.55 -4.25
CA ILE A 53 -1.74 -2.40 -3.16
C ILE A 53 -0.53 -3.21 -3.64
N GLU A 54 -0.59 -3.76 -4.84
CA GLU A 54 0.52 -4.52 -5.41
C GLU A 54 1.79 -3.68 -5.53
N LYS A 55 1.65 -2.44 -6.01
CA LYS A 55 2.79 -1.51 -6.10
C LYS A 55 3.40 -1.22 -4.73
N LEU A 56 2.56 -0.96 -3.74
CA LEU A 56 3.05 -0.68 -2.38
C LEU A 56 3.70 -1.92 -1.76
N GLN A 57 3.20 -3.12 -2.03
CA GLN A 57 3.83 -4.37 -1.57
C GLN A 57 5.28 -4.49 -2.04
N LEU A 58 5.56 -4.14 -3.29
CA LEU A 58 6.92 -4.17 -3.83
C LEU A 58 7.83 -3.18 -3.10
N VAL A 59 7.35 -1.98 -2.83
CA VAL A 59 8.12 -0.95 -2.12
C VAL A 59 8.45 -1.40 -0.70
N VAL A 60 7.46 -1.87 0.06
CA VAL A 60 7.68 -2.26 1.46
C VAL A 60 8.48 -3.56 1.58
N PHE A 61 8.41 -4.43 0.60
CA PHE A 61 9.27 -5.61 0.51
C PHE A 61 10.74 -5.21 0.42
N ASP A 62 11.07 -4.27 -0.46
CA ASP A 62 12.43 -3.76 -0.62
C ASP A 62 12.94 -3.06 0.65
N GLN A 63 12.03 -2.55 1.48
CA GLN A 63 12.34 -1.92 2.76
C GLN A 63 12.40 -2.91 3.92
N ASN A 64 12.23 -4.20 3.66
CA ASN A 64 12.15 -5.26 4.69
C ASN A 64 11.00 -5.06 5.69
N ARG A 65 9.93 -4.39 5.29
CA ARG A 65 8.75 -4.14 6.12
C ARG A 65 7.71 -5.25 5.94
N PHE A 66 8.03 -6.42 6.43
CA PHE A 66 7.25 -7.64 6.16
C PHE A 66 5.86 -7.65 6.82
N LYS A 67 5.69 -6.99 7.96
CA LYS A 67 4.37 -6.86 8.59
C LYS A 67 3.43 -6.01 7.74
N CYS A 68 3.94 -4.92 7.17
CA CYS A 68 3.20 -4.10 6.23
C CYS A 68 2.85 -4.89 4.98
N GLN A 69 3.82 -5.59 4.40
CA GLN A 69 3.61 -6.43 3.21
C GLN A 69 2.53 -7.49 3.46
N SER A 70 2.59 -8.18 4.59
CA SER A 70 1.62 -9.20 4.98
C SER A 70 0.22 -8.62 5.13
N SER A 71 0.10 -7.44 5.74
CA SER A 71 -1.18 -6.74 5.91
C SER A 71 -1.76 -6.30 4.56
N LEU A 72 -0.93 -5.82 3.66
CA LEU A 72 -1.33 -5.43 2.30
C LEU A 72 -1.79 -6.64 1.49
N LEU A 73 -1.09 -7.77 1.63
CA LEU A 73 -1.47 -9.03 0.96
C LEU A 73 -2.84 -9.52 1.44
N GLY A 74 -3.10 -9.44 2.75
CA GLY A 74 -4.39 -9.79 3.33
C GLY A 74 -5.51 -8.88 2.82
N MET A 75 -5.25 -7.57 2.73
CA MET A 75 -6.19 -6.60 2.17
C MET A 75 -6.46 -6.88 0.70
N GLN A 76 -5.44 -7.13 -0.09
CA GLN A 76 -5.55 -7.46 -1.52
C GLN A 76 -6.41 -8.71 -1.73
N SER A 77 -6.16 -9.74 -0.94
CA SER A 77 -6.94 -10.99 -0.97
C SER A 77 -8.42 -10.74 -0.69
N ALA A 78 -8.71 -9.93 0.32
CA ALA A 78 -10.09 -9.57 0.68
C ALA A 78 -10.81 -8.82 -0.44
N ILE A 79 -10.12 -7.90 -1.10
CA ILE A 79 -10.67 -7.12 -2.21
C ILE A 79 -10.89 -8.01 -3.44
N ILE A 80 -9.96 -8.92 -3.73
CA ILE A 80 -10.10 -9.88 -4.83
C ILE A 80 -11.33 -10.76 -4.61
N GLU A 81 -11.56 -11.26 -3.41
CA GLU A 81 -12.77 -12.02 -3.10
C GLU A 81 -14.05 -11.20 -3.34
N ALA A 82 -14.09 -9.98 -2.83
CA ALA A 82 -15.28 -9.14 -2.93
C ALA A 82 -15.56 -8.71 -4.37
N TYR A 83 -14.54 -8.34 -5.13
CA TYR A 83 -14.69 -7.80 -6.47
C TYR A 83 -14.75 -8.88 -7.55
N PHE A 84 -13.75 -9.76 -7.59
CA PHE A 84 -13.60 -10.72 -8.69
C PHE A 84 -14.43 -11.99 -8.50
N LEU A 85 -14.53 -12.47 -7.27
CA LEU A 85 -15.27 -13.70 -6.97
C LEU A 85 -16.72 -13.41 -6.57
N ARG A 86 -17.09 -12.14 -6.45
CA ARG A 86 -18.42 -11.69 -6.04
C ARG A 86 -18.90 -12.36 -4.75
N ASN A 87 -17.96 -12.71 -3.91
CA ASN A 87 -18.23 -13.33 -2.63
C ASN A 87 -18.31 -12.22 -1.56
N PHE A 88 -19.48 -12.00 -1.05
CA PHE A 88 -20.03 -10.82 -0.48
C PHE A 88 -19.58 -10.36 0.86
N SER A 89 -18.39 -10.59 1.32
CA SER A 89 -18.08 -10.08 2.64
C SER A 89 -17.12 -8.88 2.58
N ASN A 90 -17.66 -7.69 2.53
CA ASN A 90 -16.93 -6.46 2.84
C ASN A 90 -16.35 -6.49 4.26
N GLU A 91 -16.79 -7.42 5.10
CA GLU A 91 -16.26 -7.65 6.45
C GLU A 91 -14.75 -7.92 6.44
N ARG A 92 -14.24 -8.69 5.50
CA ARG A 92 -12.80 -8.97 5.42
C ARG A 92 -12.00 -7.73 5.06
N ILE A 93 -12.50 -6.89 4.17
CA ILE A 93 -11.87 -5.61 3.84
C ILE A 93 -11.84 -4.73 5.08
N THR A 94 -12.97 -4.58 5.76
CA THR A 94 -13.09 -3.82 7.01
C THR A 94 -12.14 -4.34 8.08
N PHE A 95 -12.04 -5.66 8.20
CA PHE A 95 -11.16 -6.31 9.16
C PHE A 95 -9.68 -6.00 8.89
N MET A 96 -9.28 -5.90 7.62
CA MET A 96 -7.89 -5.68 7.24
C MET A 96 -7.44 -4.22 7.34
N ILE A 97 -8.35 -3.25 7.29
CA ILE A 97 -8.01 -1.83 7.35
C ILE A 97 -7.16 -1.47 8.58
N PRO A 98 -7.53 -1.87 9.83
CA PRO A 98 -6.73 -1.56 11.01
C PRO A 98 -5.31 -2.12 10.95
N TYR A 99 -5.12 -3.30 10.36
CA TYR A 99 -3.79 -3.90 10.21
C TYR A 99 -2.90 -3.11 9.27
N VAL A 100 -3.47 -2.62 8.16
CA VAL A 100 -2.73 -1.74 7.23
C VAL A 100 -2.36 -0.43 7.92
N ILE A 101 -3.27 0.16 8.68
CA ILE A 101 -3.01 1.39 9.44
C ILE A 101 -1.88 1.16 10.44
N LYS A 102 -1.93 0.06 11.18
CA LYS A 102 -0.95 -0.24 12.24
C LYS A 102 0.41 -0.61 11.69
N ASN A 103 0.46 -1.41 10.63
CA ASN A 103 1.70 -2.04 10.16
C ASN A 103 2.37 -1.29 9.01
N CYS A 104 1.66 -0.41 8.39
CA CYS A 104 2.17 0.43 7.31
C CYS A 104 2.18 1.89 7.73
#